data_3b06aafd2b35822b4a307a7e21be6112
#
_entry.id   3b06aafd2b35822b4a307a7e21be6112
#
_cell.length_a   1.000
_cell.length_b   1.000
_cell.length_c   1.000
_cell.angle_alpha   90.00
_cell.angle_beta   90.00
_cell.angle_gamma   90.00
#
_symmetry.space_group_name_H-M   'P 1'
#
loop_
_entity.id
_entity.type
_entity.pdbx_description
1 polymer ?
#
loop_
_entity_poly.entity_id
_entity_poly.type
_entity_poly.pdbx_seq_one_letter_code
_entity_poly.pdbx_strand_id
1 'polypeptide(L)'
;MHITILANRLTMPNLPTVTTFLEEQRIQVVETESLPVVKTLADARCAQRWHLQSHSADLESIAWSDLGLADDVDINFQHQSDAISDIKLAVFDMDSTLIQCEVIDELATRAGVGDRVAAITERAMRGELDFNQSLSERLSLLRGLEADTALQIAKNLPYTDGARELMTTLRALGVKTVII
;
A
#
# COMPACT_ATOMS: atom_id res chain seq x y z
N MET A 1 5.89 19.94 -10.53
CA MET A 1 6.08 18.61 -9.96
C MET A 1 5.99 18.72 -8.45
N HIS A 2 5.57 17.67 -7.77
CA HIS A 2 5.61 17.65 -6.31
C HIS A 2 5.97 16.25 -5.79
N ILE A 3 6.46 16.21 -4.56
CA ILE A 3 6.60 14.99 -3.78
C ILE A 3 5.61 15.03 -2.62
N THR A 4 5.08 13.87 -2.27
CA THR A 4 4.30 13.67 -1.06
C THR A 4 5.13 12.84 -0.10
N ILE A 5 5.36 13.35 1.09
CA ILE A 5 6.12 12.70 2.15
C ILE A 5 5.15 12.29 3.25
N LEU A 6 5.17 11.01 3.60
CA LEU A 6 4.45 10.47 4.74
C LEU A 6 5.48 9.95 5.74
N ALA A 7 5.43 10.42 6.96
CA ALA A 7 6.38 10.04 7.99
C ALA A 7 5.73 10.00 9.38
N ASN A 8 6.41 9.36 10.34
CA ASN A 8 6.07 9.50 11.75
C ASN A 8 6.24 10.97 12.17
N ARG A 9 5.37 11.46 13.07
CA ARG A 9 5.43 12.84 13.58
C ARG A 9 6.76 13.18 14.24
N LEU A 10 7.45 12.19 14.81
CA LEU A 10 8.76 12.38 15.43
C LEU A 10 9.88 12.46 14.40
N THR A 11 9.71 11.82 13.25
CA THR A 11 10.71 11.74 12.16
C THR A 11 10.59 12.92 11.20
N MET A 12 9.36 13.48 11.05
CA MET A 12 9.12 14.61 10.14
C MET A 12 10.06 15.82 10.37
N PRO A 13 10.47 16.18 11.59
CA PRO A 13 11.44 17.25 11.80
C PRO A 13 12.84 16.99 11.21
N ASN A 14 13.18 15.74 10.87
CA ASN A 14 14.48 15.36 10.28
C ASN A 14 14.52 15.51 8.76
N LEU A 15 13.56 16.21 8.17
CA LEU A 15 13.53 16.53 6.74
C LEU A 15 14.67 17.44 6.22
N PRO A 16 15.53 18.08 7.05
CA PRO A 16 16.75 18.71 6.53
C PRO A 16 17.59 17.80 5.62
N THR A 17 17.60 16.49 5.89
CA THR A 17 18.28 15.50 5.05
C THR A 17 17.68 15.47 3.63
N VAL A 18 16.35 15.50 3.52
CA VAL A 18 15.66 15.54 2.22
C VAL A 18 15.93 16.85 1.51
N THR A 19 15.87 17.97 2.22
CA THR A 19 16.14 19.31 1.66
C THR A 19 17.57 19.40 1.11
N THR A 20 18.56 19.00 1.91
CA THR A 20 19.97 19.00 1.49
C THR A 20 20.18 18.13 0.26
N PHE A 21 19.61 16.92 0.26
CA PHE A 21 19.69 16.04 -0.90
C PHE A 21 19.09 16.66 -2.16
N LEU A 22 17.91 17.28 -2.06
CA LEU A 22 17.28 17.97 -3.19
C LEU A 22 18.15 19.14 -3.70
N GLU A 23 18.76 19.91 -2.80
CA GLU A 23 19.68 21.00 -3.15
C GLU A 23 20.92 20.48 -3.89
N GLU A 24 21.51 19.38 -3.45
CA GLU A 24 22.62 18.71 -4.13
C GLU A 24 22.26 18.27 -5.55
N GLN A 25 21.00 17.85 -5.75
CA GLN A 25 20.44 17.53 -7.07
C GLN A 25 19.97 18.76 -7.85
N ARG A 26 20.20 20.00 -7.37
CA ARG A 26 19.76 21.27 -7.96
C ARG A 26 18.24 21.41 -8.08
N ILE A 27 17.53 20.86 -7.11
CA ILE A 27 16.08 20.92 -7.00
C ILE A 27 15.73 21.85 -5.84
N GLN A 28 14.85 22.80 -6.09
CA GLN A 28 14.36 23.73 -5.08
C GLN A 28 12.98 23.32 -4.59
N VAL A 29 12.78 23.37 -3.29
CA VAL A 29 11.44 23.30 -2.68
C VAL A 29 10.89 24.73 -2.67
N VAL A 30 9.84 24.98 -3.44
CA VAL A 30 9.25 26.32 -3.56
C VAL A 30 8.08 26.54 -2.61
N GLU A 31 7.41 25.47 -2.23
CA GLU A 31 6.26 25.52 -1.33
C GLU A 31 6.11 24.18 -0.61
N THR A 32 5.66 24.22 0.64
CA THR A 32 5.31 23.04 1.42
C THR A 32 3.91 23.20 1.99
N GLU A 33 3.10 22.15 1.92
CA GLU A 33 1.77 22.11 2.53
C GLU A 33 1.59 20.87 3.40
N SER A 34 0.91 21.02 4.53
CA SER A 34 0.50 19.87 5.36
C SER A 34 -0.76 19.25 4.79
N LEU A 35 -0.73 17.95 4.59
CA LEU A 35 -1.89 17.20 4.10
C LEU A 35 -2.65 16.55 5.27
N PRO A 36 -3.99 16.41 5.15
CA PRO A 36 -4.76 15.65 6.11
C PRO A 36 -4.36 14.16 6.04
N VAL A 37 -4.21 13.54 7.19
CA VAL A 37 -3.97 12.11 7.34
C VAL A 37 -5.23 11.47 7.89
N VAL A 38 -5.57 10.25 7.45
CA VAL A 38 -6.72 9.52 7.95
C VAL A 38 -6.67 9.38 9.48
N LYS A 39 -7.82 9.44 10.14
CA LYS A 39 -7.90 9.53 11.59
C LYS A 39 -7.16 8.40 12.32
N THR A 40 -7.18 7.19 11.77
CA THR A 40 -6.49 6.02 12.32
C THR A 40 -4.96 6.17 12.35
N LEU A 41 -4.40 7.01 11.46
CA LEU A 41 -2.96 7.26 11.36
C LEU A 41 -2.55 8.61 11.95
N ALA A 42 -3.51 9.53 12.21
CA ALA A 42 -3.23 10.93 12.54
C ALA A 42 -2.44 11.13 13.84
N ASP A 43 -2.52 10.19 14.79
CA ASP A 43 -1.79 10.28 16.06
C ASP A 43 -0.30 9.94 15.90
N ALA A 44 0.03 9.06 14.96
CA ALA A 44 1.38 8.57 14.73
C ALA A 44 2.06 9.16 13.50
N ARG A 45 1.29 9.46 12.43
CA ARG A 45 1.82 9.89 11.16
C ARG A 45 1.39 11.31 10.79
N CYS A 46 2.18 11.94 9.92
CA CYS A 46 1.84 13.19 9.25
C CYS A 46 2.26 13.13 7.78
N ALA A 47 1.62 13.93 6.96
CA ALA A 47 1.90 14.00 5.55
C ALA A 47 2.15 15.45 5.12
N GLN A 48 3.12 15.65 4.25
CA GLN A 48 3.42 16.93 3.62
C GLN A 48 3.53 16.75 2.12
N ARG A 49 3.09 17.74 1.37
CA ARG A 49 3.37 17.88 -0.04
C ARG A 49 4.36 19.01 -0.26
N TRP A 50 5.41 18.72 -1.01
CA TRP A 50 6.43 19.70 -1.36
C TRP A 50 6.38 19.94 -2.86
N HIS A 51 6.17 21.17 -3.24
CA HIS A 51 6.22 21.60 -4.62
C HIS A 51 7.67 21.88 -5.02
N LEU A 52 8.11 21.21 -6.09
CA LEU A 52 9.49 21.21 -6.53
C LEU A 52 9.64 22.00 -7.83
N GLN A 53 10.70 22.77 -7.91
CA GLN A 53 11.17 23.42 -9.13
C GLN A 53 12.57 22.90 -9.47
N SER A 54 12.72 22.37 -10.68
CA SER A 54 14.01 21.95 -11.22
C SER A 54 14.26 22.62 -12.55
N HIS A 55 15.49 23.06 -12.76
CA HIS A 55 15.92 23.66 -14.03
C HIS A 55 16.68 22.67 -14.93
N SER A 56 17.06 21.49 -14.43
CA SER A 56 17.92 20.57 -15.18
C SER A 56 17.91 19.10 -14.73
N ALA A 57 17.21 18.73 -13.65
CA ALA A 57 17.25 17.38 -13.14
C ALA A 57 16.09 16.53 -13.68
N ASP A 58 16.42 15.37 -14.22
CA ASP A 58 15.47 14.30 -14.44
C ASP A 58 15.22 13.61 -13.09
N LEU A 59 14.08 13.93 -12.46
CA LEU A 59 13.73 13.44 -11.14
C LEU A 59 13.44 11.95 -11.12
N GLU A 60 13.16 11.33 -12.27
CA GLU A 60 13.00 9.89 -12.39
C GLU A 60 14.34 9.15 -12.28
N SER A 61 15.45 9.82 -12.56
CA SER A 61 16.79 9.25 -12.47
C SER A 61 17.41 9.32 -11.07
N ILE A 62 16.75 9.94 -10.10
CA ILE A 62 17.28 10.09 -8.74
C ILE A 62 17.21 8.77 -7.99
N ALA A 63 18.33 8.32 -7.49
CA ALA A 63 18.41 7.16 -6.60
C ALA A 63 17.96 7.56 -5.18
N TRP A 64 16.66 7.52 -4.93
CA TRP A 64 16.07 7.89 -3.64
C TRP A 64 16.47 6.97 -2.49
N SER A 65 16.93 5.74 -2.80
CA SER A 65 17.55 4.84 -1.85
C SER A 65 18.78 5.43 -1.16
N ASP A 66 19.47 6.36 -1.81
CA ASP A 66 20.69 6.99 -1.28
C ASP A 66 20.40 8.04 -0.21
N LEU A 67 19.13 8.42 -0.03
CA LEU A 67 18.70 9.36 1.01
C LEU A 67 18.92 8.85 2.45
N GLY A 68 19.10 7.54 2.65
CA GLY A 68 19.27 6.97 3.99
C GLY A 68 18.12 7.32 4.93
N LEU A 69 16.89 7.36 4.42
CA LEU A 69 15.69 7.64 5.20
C LEU A 69 15.45 6.54 6.22
N ALA A 70 14.85 6.92 7.35
CA ALA A 70 14.35 5.95 8.32
C ALA A 70 13.23 5.10 7.70
N ASP A 71 13.08 3.86 8.17
CA ASP A 71 12.11 2.87 7.66
C ASP A 71 10.65 3.32 7.75
N ASP A 72 10.37 4.41 8.47
CA ASP A 72 9.05 4.98 8.68
C ASP A 72 8.76 6.22 7.81
N VAL A 73 9.59 6.49 6.81
CA VAL A 73 9.43 7.62 5.88
C VAL A 73 9.15 7.09 4.47
N ASP A 74 8.00 7.48 3.92
CA ASP A 74 7.60 7.21 2.55
C ASP A 74 7.68 8.50 1.73
N ILE A 75 8.31 8.46 0.55
CA ILE A 75 8.34 9.56 -0.41
C ILE A 75 7.72 9.10 -1.72
N ASN A 76 6.69 9.82 -2.17
CA ASN A 76 6.00 9.55 -3.41
C ASN A 76 6.10 10.74 -4.37
N PHE A 77 6.41 10.46 -5.63
CA PHE A 77 6.48 11.45 -6.70
C PHE A 77 5.18 11.58 -7.44
N GLN A 78 4.85 12.81 -7.82
CA GLN A 78 3.76 13.09 -8.74
C GLN A 78 4.16 14.14 -9.76
N HIS A 79 3.96 13.82 -11.03
CA HIS A 79 4.01 14.80 -12.11
C HIS A 79 2.75 15.67 -12.11
N GLN A 80 2.88 16.88 -12.61
CA GLN A 80 1.75 17.80 -12.73
C GLN A 80 0.69 17.29 -13.73
N SER A 81 1.11 16.41 -14.65
CA SER A 81 0.26 15.73 -15.63
C SER A 81 -0.56 14.58 -15.05
N ASP A 82 -0.23 14.10 -13.85
CA ASP A 82 -0.87 12.94 -13.23
C ASP A 82 -2.15 13.34 -12.49
N ALA A 83 -3.04 14.01 -13.22
CA ALA A 83 -4.30 14.45 -12.65
C ALA A 83 -5.23 13.25 -12.41
N ILE A 84 -5.71 13.11 -11.18
CA ILE A 84 -6.68 12.08 -10.82
C ILE A 84 -7.97 12.15 -11.66
N SER A 85 -8.28 13.32 -12.26
CA SER A 85 -9.41 13.52 -13.18
C SER A 85 -9.36 12.60 -14.41
N ASP A 86 -8.18 12.13 -14.79
CA ASP A 86 -7.99 11.27 -15.96
C ASP A 86 -8.17 9.79 -15.63
N ILE A 87 -8.13 9.46 -14.35
CA ILE A 87 -8.34 8.09 -13.87
C ILE A 87 -9.83 7.78 -13.89
N LYS A 88 -10.23 6.73 -14.61
CA LYS A 88 -11.62 6.27 -14.71
C LYS A 88 -11.88 4.95 -14.00
N LEU A 89 -10.82 4.17 -13.77
CA LEU A 89 -10.87 2.85 -13.17
C LEU A 89 -9.67 2.67 -12.25
N ALA A 90 -9.94 2.19 -11.03
CA ALA A 90 -8.93 1.70 -10.10
C ALA A 90 -9.20 0.22 -9.82
N VAL A 91 -8.20 -0.61 -10.03
CA VAL A 91 -8.26 -2.06 -9.83
C VAL A 91 -7.36 -2.41 -8.65
N PHE A 92 -7.91 -3.14 -7.70
CA PHE A 92 -7.21 -3.50 -6.47
C PHE A 92 -7.15 -5.02 -6.34
N ASP A 93 -6.03 -5.51 -5.91
CA ASP A 93 -5.92 -6.81 -5.28
C ASP A 93 -6.53 -6.75 -3.87
N MET A 94 -7.03 -7.88 -3.39
CA MET A 94 -7.72 -7.92 -2.10
C MET A 94 -6.76 -8.31 -0.96
N ASP A 95 -6.20 -9.52 -1.04
CA ASP A 95 -5.42 -10.11 0.04
C ASP A 95 -4.09 -9.38 0.21
N SER A 96 -3.68 -9.10 1.44
CA SER A 96 -2.48 -8.32 1.76
C SER A 96 -2.39 -6.94 1.10
N THR A 97 -3.48 -6.47 0.46
CA THR A 97 -3.59 -5.16 -0.21
C THR A 97 -4.71 -4.33 0.42
N LEU A 98 -5.99 -4.65 0.18
CA LEU A 98 -7.12 -3.97 0.81
C LEU A 98 -7.41 -4.48 2.22
N ILE A 99 -6.97 -5.69 2.51
CA ILE A 99 -7.02 -6.33 3.82
C ILE A 99 -5.62 -6.79 4.23
N GLN A 100 -5.38 -6.88 5.54
CA GLN A 100 -4.07 -7.21 6.11
C GLN A 100 -3.91 -8.72 6.35
N CYS A 101 -4.55 -9.56 5.56
CA CYS A 101 -4.46 -11.02 5.69
C CYS A 101 -4.68 -11.70 4.35
N GLU A 102 -4.31 -12.98 4.29
CA GLU A 102 -4.66 -13.92 3.23
C GLU A 102 -5.94 -14.65 3.65
N VAL A 103 -7.04 -14.51 2.92
CA VAL A 103 -8.32 -15.12 3.28
C VAL A 103 -8.23 -16.65 3.34
N ILE A 104 -7.44 -17.26 2.46
CA ILE A 104 -7.28 -18.73 2.48
C ILE A 104 -6.58 -19.21 3.75
N ASP A 105 -5.65 -18.44 4.31
CA ASP A 105 -4.95 -18.78 5.55
C ASP A 105 -5.87 -18.64 6.77
N GLU A 106 -6.74 -17.62 6.77
CA GLU A 106 -7.78 -17.46 7.80
C GLU A 106 -8.76 -18.63 7.79
N LEU A 107 -9.21 -19.05 6.59
CA LEU A 107 -10.07 -20.24 6.41
C LEU A 107 -9.36 -21.50 6.89
N ALA A 108 -8.09 -21.68 6.54
CA ALA A 108 -7.28 -22.83 6.94
C ALA A 108 -7.08 -22.92 8.47
N THR A 109 -6.86 -21.78 9.10
CA THR A 109 -6.74 -21.67 10.56
C THR A 109 -8.03 -22.09 11.24
N ARG A 110 -9.18 -21.62 10.75
CA ARG A 110 -10.51 -22.02 11.28
C ARG A 110 -10.84 -23.48 11.01
N ALA A 111 -10.35 -24.04 9.92
CA ALA A 111 -10.49 -25.46 9.59
C ALA A 111 -9.49 -26.37 10.36
N GLY A 112 -8.54 -25.81 11.11
CA GLY A 112 -7.49 -26.56 11.81
C GLY A 112 -6.45 -27.18 10.87
N VAL A 113 -6.28 -26.64 9.67
CA VAL A 113 -5.36 -27.14 8.64
C VAL A 113 -4.29 -26.11 8.21
N GLY A 114 -4.09 -25.04 9.00
CA GLY A 114 -3.20 -23.94 8.69
C GLY A 114 -1.79 -24.39 8.30
N ASP A 115 -1.15 -25.24 9.12
CA ASP A 115 0.22 -25.73 8.85
C ASP A 115 0.32 -26.48 7.52
N ARG A 116 -0.75 -27.20 7.14
CA ARG A 116 -0.77 -27.94 5.87
C ARG A 116 -0.90 -27.00 4.68
N VAL A 117 -1.71 -25.95 4.81
CA VAL A 117 -1.86 -24.91 3.78
C VAL A 117 -0.56 -24.15 3.63
N ALA A 118 0.10 -23.75 4.73
CA ALA A 118 1.39 -23.07 4.70
C ALA A 118 2.48 -23.91 3.99
N ALA A 119 2.52 -25.23 4.24
CA ALA A 119 3.46 -26.12 3.56
C ALA A 119 3.23 -26.19 2.02
N ILE A 120 1.97 -26.12 1.56
CA ILE A 120 1.65 -26.08 0.12
C ILE A 120 2.09 -24.73 -0.47
N THR A 121 1.84 -23.62 0.23
CA THR A 121 2.26 -22.29 -0.18
C THR A 121 3.78 -22.23 -0.32
N GLU A 122 4.51 -22.78 0.63
CA GLU A 122 5.99 -22.83 0.57
C GLU A 122 6.49 -23.62 -0.65
N ARG A 123 5.85 -24.76 -0.97
CA ARG A 123 6.19 -25.55 -2.19
C ARG A 123 5.95 -24.73 -3.45
N ALA A 124 4.84 -23.98 -3.52
CA ALA A 124 4.55 -23.10 -4.64
C ALA A 124 5.59 -21.96 -4.77
N MET A 125 6.00 -21.36 -3.65
CA MET A 125 7.02 -20.30 -3.64
C MET A 125 8.40 -20.82 -4.10
N ARG A 126 8.70 -22.10 -3.89
CA ARG A 126 9.89 -22.75 -4.44
C ARG A 126 9.74 -23.18 -5.92
N GLY A 127 8.60 -22.92 -6.54
CA GLY A 127 8.34 -23.30 -7.94
C GLY A 127 8.03 -24.80 -8.16
N GLU A 128 7.73 -25.55 -7.09
CA GLU A 128 7.38 -26.98 -7.17
C GLU A 128 5.94 -27.20 -7.65
N LEU A 129 5.10 -26.18 -7.48
CA LEU A 129 3.69 -26.17 -7.89
C LEU A 129 3.39 -24.90 -8.67
N ASP A 130 2.59 -25.00 -9.70
CA ASP A 130 1.98 -23.84 -10.33
C ASP A 130 0.81 -23.30 -9.49
N PHE A 131 0.29 -22.13 -9.90
CA PHE A 131 -0.81 -21.47 -9.18
C PHE A 131 -2.04 -22.37 -9.06
N ASN A 132 -2.47 -23.03 -10.14
CA ASN A 132 -3.67 -23.85 -10.16
C ASN A 132 -3.52 -25.10 -9.29
N GLN A 133 -2.36 -25.75 -9.34
CA GLN A 133 -2.03 -26.89 -8.52
C GLN A 133 -2.05 -26.50 -7.03
N SER A 134 -1.34 -25.42 -6.67
CA SER A 134 -1.30 -24.92 -5.30
C SER A 134 -2.69 -24.54 -4.79
N LEU A 135 -3.46 -23.80 -5.58
CA LEU A 135 -4.82 -23.40 -5.19
C LEU A 135 -5.72 -24.62 -4.99
N SER A 136 -5.68 -25.60 -5.91
CA SER A 136 -6.48 -26.82 -5.82
C SER A 136 -6.13 -27.65 -4.59
N GLU A 137 -4.83 -27.82 -4.29
CA GLU A 137 -4.39 -28.56 -3.09
C GLU A 137 -4.86 -27.83 -1.82
N ARG A 138 -4.69 -26.52 -1.70
CA ARG A 138 -5.13 -25.73 -0.55
C ARG A 138 -6.64 -25.78 -0.34
N LEU A 139 -7.44 -25.58 -1.41
CA LEU A 139 -8.90 -25.64 -1.34
C LEU A 139 -9.40 -27.02 -0.96
N SER A 140 -8.73 -28.10 -1.39
CA SER A 140 -9.12 -29.47 -1.04
C SER A 140 -9.08 -29.72 0.47
N LEU A 141 -8.17 -29.04 1.19
CA LEU A 141 -8.04 -29.12 2.65
C LEU A 141 -9.18 -28.43 3.39
N LEU A 142 -9.85 -27.48 2.75
CA LEU A 142 -10.98 -26.74 3.33
C LEU A 142 -12.32 -27.46 3.14
N ARG A 143 -12.32 -28.64 2.54
CA ARG A 143 -13.55 -29.41 2.30
C ARG A 143 -14.25 -29.73 3.62
N GLY A 144 -15.53 -29.39 3.72
CA GLY A 144 -16.35 -29.57 4.91
C GLY A 144 -16.35 -28.40 5.88
N LEU A 145 -15.63 -27.31 5.56
CA LEU A 145 -15.73 -26.07 6.32
C LEU A 145 -17.14 -25.48 6.15
N GLU A 146 -17.78 -25.16 7.26
CA GLU A 146 -19.12 -24.56 7.27
C GLU A 146 -19.11 -23.18 6.62
N ALA A 147 -20.11 -22.90 5.75
CA ALA A 147 -20.24 -21.63 5.07
C ALA A 147 -20.34 -20.43 6.04
N ASP A 148 -20.93 -20.61 7.20
CA ASP A 148 -21.03 -19.60 8.23
C ASP A 148 -19.65 -19.15 8.74
N THR A 149 -18.65 -20.02 8.73
CA THR A 149 -17.27 -19.67 9.07
C THR A 149 -16.71 -18.62 8.12
N ALA A 150 -16.91 -18.80 6.81
CA ALA A 150 -16.48 -17.82 5.81
C ALA A 150 -17.21 -16.46 5.98
N LEU A 151 -18.52 -16.50 6.31
CA LEU A 151 -19.29 -15.29 6.59
C LEU A 151 -18.79 -14.55 7.85
N GLN A 152 -18.37 -15.27 8.87
CA GLN A 152 -17.80 -14.67 10.08
C GLN A 152 -16.42 -14.03 9.80
N ILE A 153 -15.58 -14.68 9.00
CA ILE A 153 -14.30 -14.10 8.56
C ILE A 153 -14.59 -12.80 7.79
N ALA A 154 -15.48 -12.83 6.80
CA ALA A 154 -15.81 -11.65 5.99
C ALA A 154 -16.29 -10.44 6.82
N LYS A 155 -16.99 -10.68 7.93
CA LYS A 155 -17.44 -9.60 8.84
C LYS A 155 -16.32 -8.98 9.67
N ASN A 156 -15.22 -9.69 9.86
CA ASN A 156 -14.14 -9.32 10.75
C ASN A 156 -12.80 -9.15 10.04
N LEU A 157 -12.81 -9.00 8.71
CA LEU A 157 -11.58 -8.77 7.94
C LEU A 157 -10.84 -7.51 8.42
N PRO A 158 -9.55 -7.61 8.70
CA PRO A 158 -8.72 -6.46 9.06
C PRO A 158 -8.44 -5.64 7.80
N TYR A 159 -9.12 -4.50 7.63
CA TYR A 159 -8.85 -3.62 6.51
C TYR A 159 -7.49 -2.95 6.66
N THR A 160 -6.79 -2.77 5.54
CA THR A 160 -5.60 -1.93 5.47
C THR A 160 -5.98 -0.50 5.83
N ASP A 161 -5.12 0.15 6.63
CA ASP A 161 -5.34 1.52 7.07
C ASP A 161 -5.50 2.46 5.87
N GLY A 162 -6.57 3.24 5.89
CA GLY A 162 -6.91 4.16 4.80
C GLY A 162 -7.66 3.53 3.62
N ALA A 163 -7.83 2.20 3.55
CA ALA A 163 -8.51 1.55 2.42
C ALA A 163 -9.96 2.02 2.25
N ARG A 164 -10.71 2.18 3.34
CA ARG A 164 -12.11 2.66 3.30
C ARG A 164 -12.21 4.09 2.84
N GLU A 165 -11.33 4.95 3.32
CA GLU A 165 -11.24 6.36 2.95
C GLU A 165 -10.83 6.50 1.48
N LEU A 166 -9.86 5.71 1.01
CA LEU A 166 -9.44 5.67 -0.39
C LEU A 166 -10.63 5.30 -1.29
N MET A 167 -11.34 4.22 -0.99
CA MET A 167 -12.50 3.78 -1.76
C MET A 167 -13.60 4.83 -1.80
N THR A 168 -13.85 5.51 -0.66
CA THR A 168 -14.85 6.57 -0.56
C THR A 168 -14.45 7.78 -1.41
N THR A 169 -13.18 8.17 -1.35
CA THR A 169 -12.62 9.29 -2.12
C THR A 169 -12.66 9.01 -3.62
N LEU A 170 -12.21 7.84 -4.07
CA LEU A 170 -12.25 7.44 -5.48
C LEU A 170 -13.68 7.46 -6.02
N ARG A 171 -14.62 6.95 -5.25
CA ARG A 171 -16.06 6.98 -5.63
C ARG A 171 -16.60 8.41 -5.74
N ALA A 172 -16.24 9.30 -4.81
CA ALA A 172 -16.63 10.71 -4.86
C ALA A 172 -16.05 11.44 -6.08
N LEU A 173 -14.87 11.02 -6.54
CA LEU A 173 -14.22 11.52 -7.76
C LEU A 173 -14.75 10.87 -9.05
N GLY A 174 -15.73 9.98 -8.97
CA GLY A 174 -16.31 9.30 -10.13
C GLY A 174 -15.44 8.17 -10.70
N VAL A 175 -14.41 7.73 -9.98
CA VAL A 175 -13.56 6.61 -10.37
C VAL A 175 -14.28 5.30 -10.04
N LYS A 176 -14.39 4.40 -11.02
CA LYS A 176 -14.87 3.03 -10.77
C LYS A 176 -13.81 2.24 -10.02
N THR A 177 -14.23 1.47 -9.02
CA THR A 177 -13.34 0.59 -8.27
C THR A 177 -13.70 -0.86 -8.52
N VAL A 178 -12.71 -1.72 -8.73
CA VAL A 178 -12.84 -3.16 -8.95
C VAL A 178 -11.84 -3.88 -8.04
N ILE A 179 -12.24 -4.99 -7.48
CA ILE A 179 -11.38 -5.92 -6.74
C ILE A 179 -11.22 -7.16 -7.60
N ILE A 180 -9.99 -7.64 -7.75
CA ILE A 180 -9.62 -8.84 -8.53
C ILE A 180 -8.94 -9.88 -7.64
#